data_cf7f66cb53a5f0c4b0bd2b222a1e60c1
#
_entry.id   cf7f66cb53a5f0c4b0bd2b222a1e60c1
#
_cell.length_a   1.000
_cell.length_b   1.000
_cell.length_c   1.000
_cell.angle_alpha   90.00
_cell.angle_beta   90.00
_cell.angle_gamma   90.00
#
_symmetry.space_group_name_H-M   'P 1'
#
loop_
_entity.id
_entity.type
_entity.pdbx_description
1 polymer ?
#
loop_
_entity_poly.entity_id
_entity_poly.type
_entity_poly.pdbx_seq_one_letter_code
_entity_poly.pdbx_strand_id
1 'polypeptide(L)'
;VVGNFPGMTFAPRFSPDGKKIVMSFAKDGNSDIYTMDLDTRVVERITDHSSIDTSPSFSPDGKFIAFNSDRSGLQQIYVMRSDGSGVKRITFGEGIYGTPVWSPRGDLIAFTKMRKGRFYIGVMRIDGTGERLLTENYYQEAPSWSPNGRVLVFYRETKAGSKGEGFSAKLWSIDITGYNEKRLNTE
;
A
#
# COMPACT_ATOMS: atom_id res chain seq x y z
N VAL A 1 22.96 5.98 2.07
CA VAL A 1 21.99 7.08 2.02
C VAL A 1 21.50 7.21 0.59
N VAL A 2 20.22 7.03 0.36
CA VAL A 2 19.64 7.03 -0.99
C VAL A 2 19.40 8.47 -1.49
N GLY A 3 19.11 9.42 -0.59
CA GLY A 3 18.91 10.82 -0.92
C GLY A 3 18.89 11.71 0.32
N ASN A 4 19.05 13.00 0.12
CA ASN A 4 18.84 14.03 1.12
C ASN A 4 17.63 14.88 0.71
N PHE A 5 16.48 14.64 1.33
CA PHE A 5 15.23 15.30 1.00
C PHE A 5 14.91 16.38 2.05
N PRO A 6 14.44 17.57 1.63
CA PRO A 6 14.10 18.67 2.56
C PRO A 6 12.74 18.48 3.27
N GLY A 7 12.24 17.25 3.36
CA GLY A 7 10.99 16.89 4.00
C GLY A 7 10.95 15.41 4.37
N MET A 8 9.77 14.93 4.78
CA MET A 8 9.58 13.54 5.16
C MET A 8 9.30 12.67 3.95
N THR A 9 10.12 11.63 3.74
CA THR A 9 9.87 10.57 2.75
C THR A 9 9.43 9.29 3.45
N PHE A 10 8.44 8.60 2.88
CA PHE A 10 7.92 7.34 3.43
C PHE A 10 7.34 6.43 2.35
N ALA A 11 7.09 5.18 2.71
CA ALA A 11 6.56 4.13 1.83
C ALA A 11 7.31 3.95 0.49
N PRO A 12 8.68 3.89 0.48
CA PRO A 12 9.42 3.72 -0.76
C PRO A 12 9.19 2.31 -1.33
N ARG A 13 9.11 2.22 -2.67
CA ARG A 13 9.03 0.98 -3.43
C ARG A 13 9.93 1.04 -4.65
N PHE A 14 10.64 -0.03 -4.94
CA PHE A 14 11.41 -0.15 -6.18
C PHE A 14 10.50 -0.31 -7.39
N SER A 15 10.92 0.25 -8.51
CA SER A 15 10.37 -0.14 -9.82
C SER A 15 10.74 -1.59 -10.15
N PRO A 16 9.97 -2.28 -11.00
CA PRO A 16 10.22 -3.69 -11.32
C PRO A 16 11.60 -3.95 -11.94
N ASP A 17 12.16 -2.97 -12.65
CA ASP A 17 13.51 -3.03 -13.25
C ASP A 17 14.62 -2.64 -12.26
N GLY A 18 14.27 -2.23 -11.04
CA GLY A 18 15.20 -1.82 -10.01
C GLY A 18 15.92 -0.49 -10.24
N LYS A 19 15.54 0.28 -11.27
CA LYS A 19 16.22 1.55 -11.64
C LYS A 19 15.65 2.78 -10.95
N LYS A 20 14.41 2.71 -10.53
CA LYS A 20 13.73 3.83 -9.84
C LYS A 20 13.15 3.38 -8.50
N ILE A 21 12.92 4.35 -7.64
CA ILE A 21 11.99 4.21 -6.51
C ILE A 21 10.81 5.15 -6.70
N VAL A 22 9.64 4.72 -6.26
CA VAL A 22 8.48 5.57 -6.04
C VAL A 22 8.28 5.72 -4.54
N MET A 23 7.89 6.90 -4.09
CA MET A 23 7.75 7.20 -2.66
C MET A 23 6.72 8.30 -2.42
N SER A 24 6.22 8.36 -1.21
CA SER A 24 5.51 9.53 -0.71
C SER A 24 6.52 10.54 -0.21
N PHE A 25 6.34 11.80 -0.56
CA PHE A 25 7.17 12.89 -0.06
C PHE A 25 6.28 14.02 0.46
N ALA A 26 6.39 14.28 1.76
CA ALA A 26 5.67 15.36 2.43
C ALA A 26 6.55 16.62 2.48
N LYS A 27 6.06 17.69 1.88
CA LYS A 27 6.70 19.00 1.84
C LYS A 27 5.64 20.08 1.87
N ASP A 28 5.93 21.19 2.56
CA ASP A 28 5.08 22.40 2.61
C ASP A 28 3.61 22.12 3.01
N GLY A 29 3.39 21.12 3.89
CA GLY A 29 2.07 20.76 4.40
C GLY A 29 1.23 19.84 3.51
N ASN A 30 1.77 19.41 2.35
CA ASN A 30 1.13 18.41 1.49
C ASN A 30 2.02 17.17 1.29
N SER A 31 1.42 16.07 0.89
CA SER A 31 2.11 14.84 0.53
C SER A 31 1.73 14.41 -0.88
N ASP A 32 2.73 14.20 -1.72
CA ASP A 32 2.59 13.78 -3.10
C ASP A 32 3.45 12.55 -3.42
N ILE A 33 3.16 11.95 -4.57
CA ILE A 33 3.94 10.84 -5.09
C ILE A 33 5.10 11.39 -5.92
N TYR A 34 6.29 10.89 -5.61
CA TYR A 34 7.52 11.21 -6.31
C TYR A 34 8.21 9.94 -6.78
N THR A 35 8.97 10.05 -7.86
CA THR A 35 9.94 9.03 -8.26
C THR A 35 11.35 9.58 -8.13
N MET A 36 12.31 8.69 -7.94
CA MET A 36 13.74 9.01 -8.01
C MET A 36 14.43 7.94 -8.84
N ASP A 37 15.19 8.38 -9.82
CA ASP A 37 16.11 7.53 -10.57
C ASP A 37 17.33 7.21 -9.69
N LEU A 38 17.71 5.95 -9.61
CA LEU A 38 18.76 5.50 -8.68
C LEU A 38 20.18 5.76 -9.18
N ASP A 39 20.36 5.87 -10.49
CA ASP A 39 21.66 6.16 -11.10
C ASP A 39 21.93 7.67 -11.11
N THR A 40 20.99 8.44 -11.64
CA THR A 40 21.14 9.90 -11.82
C THR A 40 20.78 10.70 -10.58
N ARG A 41 20.01 10.11 -9.64
CA ARG A 41 19.44 10.77 -8.43
C ARG A 41 18.44 11.88 -8.76
N VAL A 42 17.96 11.94 -9.98
CA VAL A 42 16.91 12.89 -10.38
C VAL A 42 15.60 12.50 -9.69
N VAL A 43 14.98 13.49 -9.04
CA VAL A 43 13.69 13.35 -8.36
C VAL A 43 12.63 14.07 -9.15
N GLU A 44 11.54 13.38 -9.46
CA GLU A 44 10.41 13.90 -10.23
C GLU A 44 9.14 13.82 -9.39
N ARG A 45 8.36 14.90 -9.32
CA ARG A 45 7.02 14.91 -8.73
C ARG A 45 6.04 14.31 -9.73
N ILE A 46 5.30 13.29 -9.33
CA ILE A 46 4.37 12.55 -10.19
C ILE A 46 2.93 13.00 -9.98
N THR A 47 2.55 13.32 -8.73
CA THR A 47 1.24 13.94 -8.45
C THR A 47 1.42 15.38 -7.99
N ASP A 48 0.48 16.24 -8.41
CA ASP A 48 0.40 17.65 -8.03
C ASP A 48 -1.06 18.01 -7.77
N HIS A 49 -1.53 17.65 -6.58
CA HIS A 49 -2.90 17.89 -6.14
C HIS A 49 -2.90 18.37 -4.69
N SER A 50 -3.89 19.16 -4.28
CA SER A 50 -4.02 19.63 -2.89
C SER A 50 -4.37 18.53 -1.87
N SER A 51 -4.67 17.34 -2.35
CA SER A 51 -4.95 16.16 -1.53
C SER A 51 -3.68 15.44 -1.10
N ILE A 52 -3.79 14.67 -0.04
CA ILE A 52 -2.71 13.85 0.50
C ILE A 52 -2.62 12.56 -0.31
N ASP A 53 -1.58 12.46 -1.16
CA ASP A 53 -1.27 11.28 -1.97
C ASP A 53 -0.14 10.47 -1.31
N THR A 54 -0.39 9.17 -1.04
CA THR A 54 0.55 8.34 -0.26
C THR A 54 0.58 6.88 -0.71
N SER A 55 1.55 6.14 -0.16
CA SER A 55 1.66 4.67 -0.27
C SER A 55 1.66 4.15 -1.71
N PRO A 56 2.53 4.65 -2.59
CA PRO A 56 2.57 4.22 -3.97
C PRO A 56 3.12 2.80 -4.14
N SER A 57 2.63 2.11 -5.19
CA SER A 57 3.12 0.79 -5.60
C SER A 57 3.08 0.67 -7.11
N PHE A 58 4.23 0.32 -7.73
CA PHE A 58 4.28 0.03 -9.17
C PHE A 58 3.53 -1.24 -9.53
N SER A 59 2.93 -1.25 -10.71
CA SER A 59 2.55 -2.49 -11.39
C SER A 59 3.80 -3.28 -11.80
N PRO A 60 3.72 -4.62 -11.93
CA PRO A 60 4.90 -5.44 -12.24
C PRO A 60 5.50 -5.18 -13.63
N ASP A 61 4.76 -4.56 -14.54
CA ASP A 61 5.26 -4.09 -15.85
C ASP A 61 5.79 -2.65 -15.81
N GLY A 62 5.73 -1.98 -14.66
CA GLY A 62 6.20 -0.61 -14.45
C GLY A 62 5.35 0.49 -15.11
N LYS A 63 4.23 0.14 -15.75
CA LYS A 63 3.43 1.11 -16.51
C LYS A 63 2.45 1.92 -15.67
N PHE A 64 2.08 1.39 -14.49
CA PHE A 64 1.10 2.00 -13.61
C PHE A 64 1.61 2.12 -12.19
N ILE A 65 1.00 3.04 -11.43
CA ILE A 65 1.18 3.21 -9.99
C ILE A 65 -0.18 3.19 -9.33
N ALA A 66 -0.37 2.33 -8.32
CA ALA A 66 -1.48 2.40 -7.40
C ALA A 66 -1.08 3.23 -6.19
N PHE A 67 -1.95 4.06 -5.67
CA PHE A 67 -1.67 4.95 -4.53
C PHE A 67 -2.94 5.31 -3.76
N ASN A 68 -2.77 5.83 -2.56
CA ASN A 68 -3.83 6.41 -1.75
C ASN A 68 -4.01 7.87 -2.05
N SER A 69 -5.26 8.34 -2.01
CA SER A 69 -5.59 9.76 -2.05
C SER A 69 -6.90 10.05 -1.32
N ASP A 70 -6.98 11.18 -0.65
CA ASP A 70 -8.20 11.70 -0.03
C ASP A 70 -8.95 12.71 -0.90
N ARG A 71 -8.59 12.85 -2.19
CA ARG A 71 -9.20 13.81 -3.14
C ARG A 71 -10.72 13.64 -3.34
N SER A 72 -11.29 12.55 -2.89
CA SER A 72 -12.74 12.30 -2.90
C SER A 72 -13.37 12.36 -1.50
N GLY A 73 -12.69 12.96 -0.53
CA GLY A 73 -13.10 13.16 0.86
C GLY A 73 -12.44 12.19 1.83
N LEU A 74 -12.70 10.89 1.73
CA LEU A 74 -11.99 9.85 2.49
C LEU A 74 -10.90 9.22 1.63
N GLN A 75 -9.87 8.67 2.28
CA GLN A 75 -8.80 7.96 1.59
C GLN A 75 -9.33 6.78 0.80
N GLN A 76 -9.00 6.77 -0.48
CA GLN A 76 -9.37 5.75 -1.46
C GLN A 76 -8.14 5.35 -2.28
N ILE A 77 -8.25 4.24 -3.00
CA ILE A 77 -7.18 3.79 -3.89
C ILE A 77 -7.44 4.33 -5.30
N TYR A 78 -6.39 4.88 -5.85
CA TYR A 78 -6.31 5.40 -7.22
C TYR A 78 -5.23 4.65 -7.99
N VAL A 79 -5.38 4.62 -9.30
CA VAL A 79 -4.37 4.12 -10.23
C VAL A 79 -4.11 5.21 -11.27
N MET A 80 -2.86 5.37 -11.65
CA MET A 80 -2.40 6.28 -12.69
C MET A 80 -1.32 5.60 -13.55
N ARG A 81 -1.01 6.16 -14.71
CA ARG A 81 0.21 5.79 -15.43
C ARG A 81 1.45 6.21 -14.64
N SER A 82 2.56 5.57 -14.90
CA SER A 82 3.84 5.88 -14.20
C SER A 82 4.38 7.28 -14.48
N ASP A 83 3.88 7.94 -15.52
CA ASP A 83 4.14 9.36 -15.82
C ASP A 83 3.20 10.34 -15.08
N GLY A 84 2.30 9.85 -14.23
CA GLY A 84 1.31 10.63 -13.48
C GLY A 84 0.00 10.90 -14.23
N SER A 85 -0.09 10.52 -15.49
CA SER A 85 -1.31 10.75 -16.28
C SER A 85 -2.42 9.72 -16.00
N GLY A 86 -3.66 10.07 -16.32
CA GLY A 86 -4.79 9.15 -16.30
C GLY A 86 -5.19 8.68 -14.89
N VAL A 87 -5.09 9.56 -13.89
CA VAL A 87 -5.50 9.27 -12.51
C VAL A 87 -6.96 8.85 -12.46
N LYS A 88 -7.22 7.65 -11.92
CA LYS A 88 -8.56 7.06 -11.81
C LYS A 88 -8.75 6.42 -10.43
N ARG A 89 -9.86 6.75 -9.75
CA ARG A 89 -10.29 6.06 -8.53
C ARG A 89 -10.78 4.66 -8.88
N ILE A 90 -10.40 3.66 -8.06
CA ILE A 90 -10.80 2.26 -8.24
C ILE A 90 -11.57 1.69 -7.04
N THR A 91 -11.66 2.40 -5.91
CA THR A 91 -12.44 1.98 -4.73
C THR A 91 -13.62 2.91 -4.50
N PHE A 92 -14.81 2.33 -4.30
CA PHE A 92 -16.08 3.05 -4.11
C PHE A 92 -16.90 2.52 -2.92
N GLY A 93 -16.38 1.51 -2.22
CA GLY A 93 -17.01 0.91 -1.06
C GLY A 93 -16.99 1.81 0.18
N GLU A 94 -17.81 1.46 1.16
CA GLU A 94 -17.83 2.10 2.47
C GLU A 94 -16.49 1.91 3.19
N GLY A 95 -16.00 2.96 3.84
CA GLY A 95 -14.79 2.95 4.66
C GLY A 95 -13.59 3.63 4.00
N ILE A 96 -12.45 3.50 4.66
CA ILE A 96 -11.16 4.05 4.26
C ILE A 96 -10.32 2.92 3.69
N TYR A 97 -9.73 3.15 2.53
CA TYR A 97 -8.80 2.22 1.89
C TYR A 97 -7.39 2.78 1.97
N GLY A 98 -6.42 1.90 2.21
CA GLY A 98 -5.03 2.28 2.41
C GLY A 98 -4.02 1.25 1.94
N THR A 99 -2.76 1.67 1.87
CA THR A 99 -1.59 0.82 1.61
C THR A 99 -1.76 -0.14 0.43
N PRO A 100 -2.13 0.33 -0.79
CA PRO A 100 -2.28 -0.55 -1.93
C PRO A 100 -0.93 -1.15 -2.33
N VAL A 101 -0.90 -2.45 -2.61
CA VAL A 101 0.29 -3.13 -3.13
C VAL A 101 -0.11 -3.99 -4.31
N TRP A 102 0.52 -3.72 -5.45
CA TRP A 102 0.27 -4.47 -6.68
C TRP A 102 0.81 -5.89 -6.58
N SER A 103 0.01 -6.86 -7.02
CA SER A 103 0.43 -8.25 -7.12
C SER A 103 1.58 -8.41 -8.12
N PRO A 104 2.59 -9.24 -7.85
CA PRO A 104 3.65 -9.54 -8.81
C PRO A 104 3.13 -10.21 -10.09
N ARG A 105 1.90 -10.72 -10.07
CA ARG A 105 1.21 -11.30 -11.24
C ARG A 105 0.48 -10.24 -12.08
N GLY A 106 0.31 -9.03 -11.56
CA GLY A 106 -0.34 -7.93 -12.25
C GLY A 106 -1.88 -7.96 -12.26
N ASP A 107 -2.50 -8.96 -11.67
CA ASP A 107 -3.94 -9.23 -11.72
C ASP A 107 -4.72 -8.63 -10.54
N LEU A 108 -4.07 -8.41 -9.41
CA LEU A 108 -4.70 -7.96 -8.17
C LEU A 108 -3.95 -6.80 -7.52
N ILE A 109 -4.69 -6.06 -6.70
CA ILE A 109 -4.15 -5.10 -5.72
C ILE A 109 -4.57 -5.58 -4.34
N ALA A 110 -3.60 -5.78 -3.44
CA ALA A 110 -3.86 -5.98 -2.01
C ALA A 110 -3.96 -4.61 -1.32
N PHE A 111 -4.76 -4.53 -0.28
CA PHE A 111 -4.99 -3.28 0.43
C PHE A 111 -5.35 -3.50 1.90
N THR A 112 -5.19 -2.45 2.69
CA THR A 112 -5.83 -2.32 4.01
C THR A 112 -7.14 -1.58 3.85
N LYS A 113 -8.20 -2.03 4.53
CA LYS A 113 -9.48 -1.33 4.63
C LYS A 113 -9.85 -1.13 6.08
N MET A 114 -10.27 0.08 6.43
CA MET A 114 -10.88 0.35 7.73
C MET A 114 -12.36 0.68 7.54
N ARG A 115 -13.20 -0.06 8.26
CA ARG A 115 -14.65 0.12 8.26
C ARG A 115 -15.22 -0.19 9.64
N LYS A 116 -16.05 0.72 10.18
CA LYS A 116 -16.73 0.53 11.48
C LYS A 116 -15.78 0.15 12.63
N GLY A 117 -14.59 0.78 12.67
CA GLY A 117 -13.58 0.53 13.71
C GLY A 117 -12.85 -0.81 13.60
N ARG A 118 -12.97 -1.50 12.47
CA ARG A 118 -12.27 -2.75 12.17
C ARG A 118 -11.38 -2.59 10.96
N PHE A 119 -10.26 -3.30 10.99
CA PHE A 119 -9.28 -3.34 9.91
C PHE A 119 -9.35 -4.68 9.17
N TYR A 120 -9.25 -4.60 7.88
CA TYR A 120 -9.29 -5.73 6.95
C TYR A 120 -8.06 -5.72 6.04
N ILE A 121 -7.50 -6.88 5.77
CA ILE A 121 -6.63 -7.08 4.61
C ILE A 121 -7.52 -7.64 3.51
N GLY A 122 -7.46 -7.03 2.34
CA GLY A 122 -8.28 -7.42 1.20
C GLY A 122 -7.49 -7.44 -0.10
N VAL A 123 -8.12 -8.00 -1.12
CA VAL A 123 -7.65 -7.99 -2.50
C VAL A 123 -8.80 -7.60 -3.43
N MET A 124 -8.47 -6.97 -4.55
CA MET A 124 -9.41 -6.65 -5.62
C MET A 124 -8.70 -6.72 -6.97
N ARG A 125 -9.47 -6.79 -8.06
CA ARG A 125 -8.89 -6.63 -9.40
C ARG A 125 -8.40 -5.21 -9.61
N ILE A 126 -7.53 -5.05 -10.58
CA ILE A 126 -6.90 -3.75 -10.91
C ILE A 126 -7.91 -2.68 -11.38
N ASP A 127 -9.09 -3.08 -11.82
CA ASP A 127 -10.20 -2.19 -12.17
C ASP A 127 -11.11 -1.83 -10.98
N GLY A 128 -10.80 -2.35 -9.78
CA GLY A 128 -11.56 -2.15 -8.55
C GLY A 128 -12.71 -3.15 -8.34
N THR A 129 -12.94 -4.05 -9.28
CA THR A 129 -13.99 -5.09 -9.14
C THR A 129 -13.52 -6.28 -8.32
N GLY A 130 -14.45 -7.11 -7.87
CA GLY A 130 -14.14 -8.36 -7.19
C GLY A 130 -13.44 -8.18 -5.85
N GLU A 131 -13.75 -7.11 -5.11
CA GLU A 131 -13.25 -6.91 -3.74
C GLU A 131 -13.56 -8.13 -2.87
N ARG A 132 -12.54 -8.63 -2.20
CA ARG A 132 -12.65 -9.67 -1.18
C ARG A 132 -11.86 -9.26 0.05
N LEU A 133 -12.52 -9.24 1.20
CA LEU A 133 -11.89 -9.06 2.50
C LEU A 133 -11.46 -10.43 3.01
N LEU A 134 -10.16 -10.64 3.19
CA LEU A 134 -9.58 -11.94 3.54
C LEU A 134 -9.52 -12.16 5.04
N THR A 135 -9.32 -11.09 5.81
CA THR A 135 -9.15 -11.15 7.27
C THR A 135 -9.72 -9.90 7.92
N GLU A 136 -10.19 -10.02 9.15
CA GLU A 136 -10.69 -8.95 9.99
C GLU A 136 -9.97 -8.94 11.34
N ASN A 137 -9.56 -7.76 11.83
CA ASN A 137 -8.99 -7.61 13.16
C ASN A 137 -9.22 -6.20 13.72
N TYR A 138 -8.86 -6.01 15.00
CA TYR A 138 -8.86 -4.70 15.64
C TYR A 138 -7.87 -3.75 14.98
N TYR A 139 -6.64 -4.19 14.71
CA TYR A 139 -5.63 -3.45 13.97
C TYR A 139 -4.73 -4.40 13.17
N GLN A 140 -4.70 -4.17 11.88
CA GLN A 140 -3.81 -4.86 10.94
C GLN A 140 -3.66 -4.02 9.66
N GLU A 141 -2.47 -4.03 9.05
CA GLU A 141 -2.21 -3.22 7.87
C GLU A 141 -0.98 -3.66 7.07
N ALA A 142 -0.67 -2.88 6.04
CA ALA A 142 0.53 -2.97 5.23
C ALA A 142 0.76 -4.36 4.62
N PRO A 143 -0.17 -4.85 3.78
CA PRO A 143 0.02 -6.11 3.10
C PRO A 143 1.24 -6.06 2.16
N SER A 144 1.93 -7.19 2.04
CA SER A 144 3.00 -7.42 1.09
C SER A 144 2.84 -8.80 0.46
N TRP A 145 3.17 -8.92 -0.81
CA TRP A 145 3.01 -10.15 -1.56
C TRP A 145 4.20 -11.08 -1.45
N SER A 146 3.94 -12.38 -1.40
CA SER A 146 4.95 -13.38 -1.76
C SER A 146 5.29 -13.28 -3.25
N PRO A 147 6.52 -13.64 -3.68
CA PRO A 147 6.94 -13.50 -5.08
C PRO A 147 6.04 -14.21 -6.09
N ASN A 148 5.38 -15.29 -5.69
CA ASN A 148 4.46 -16.05 -6.54
C ASN A 148 3.03 -15.49 -6.57
N GLY A 149 2.74 -14.39 -5.82
CA GLY A 149 1.42 -13.75 -5.77
C GLY A 149 0.32 -14.60 -5.13
N ARG A 150 0.66 -15.55 -4.26
CA ARG A 150 -0.32 -16.45 -3.62
C ARG A 150 -0.57 -16.16 -2.16
N VAL A 151 0.38 -15.55 -1.47
CA VAL A 151 0.32 -15.30 -0.03
C VAL A 151 0.55 -13.82 0.23
N LEU A 152 -0.20 -13.28 1.16
CA LEU A 152 0.02 -11.96 1.72
C LEU A 152 0.66 -12.10 3.10
N VAL A 153 1.66 -11.28 3.35
CA VAL A 153 2.22 -11.04 4.69
C VAL A 153 1.79 -9.66 5.12
N PHE A 154 1.38 -9.50 6.36
CA PHE A 154 0.91 -8.24 6.89
C PHE A 154 1.21 -8.14 8.40
N TYR A 155 1.19 -6.92 8.87
CA TYR A 155 1.32 -6.61 10.28
C TYR A 155 -0.03 -6.72 10.98
N ARG A 156 -0.04 -7.27 12.21
CA ARG A 156 -1.20 -7.30 13.08
C ARG A 156 -0.80 -7.06 14.53
N GLU A 157 -1.54 -6.23 15.22
CA GLU A 157 -1.46 -6.12 16.67
C GLU A 157 -2.26 -7.23 17.35
N THR A 158 -1.64 -7.88 18.31
CA THR A 158 -2.26 -8.87 19.19
C THR A 158 -2.11 -8.41 20.63
N LYS A 159 -3.10 -8.68 21.47
CA LYS A 159 -2.95 -8.43 22.92
C LYS A 159 -1.75 -9.20 23.43
N ALA A 160 -0.83 -8.54 24.11
CA ALA A 160 0.23 -9.19 24.85
C ALA A 160 -0.42 -10.04 25.97
N GLY A 161 0.03 -11.25 26.13
CA GLY A 161 -0.53 -12.36 26.93
C GLY A 161 -1.23 -12.01 28.25
N SER A 162 -1.52 -13.01 29.08
CA SER A 162 -2.35 -12.94 30.30
C SER A 162 -1.92 -11.97 31.41
N LYS A 163 -0.82 -11.24 31.25
CA LYS A 163 -0.38 -10.17 32.15
C LYS A 163 -0.73 -8.76 31.68
N GLY A 164 -1.55 -8.61 30.62
CA GLY A 164 -2.40 -7.44 30.38
C GLY A 164 -1.74 -6.12 29.99
N GLU A 165 -0.46 -6.06 29.74
CA GLU A 165 0.22 -4.82 29.44
C GLU A 165 0.66 -4.75 27.96
N GLY A 166 -0.16 -4.03 27.16
CA GLY A 166 0.20 -3.59 25.82
C GLY A 166 -0.25 -4.49 24.66
N PHE A 167 -0.07 -3.95 23.47
CA PHE A 167 -0.23 -4.67 22.20
C PHE A 167 1.15 -5.08 21.69
N SER A 168 1.25 -6.25 21.10
CA SER A 168 2.46 -6.75 20.47
C SER A 168 2.24 -6.86 18.96
N ALA A 169 3.11 -6.18 18.22
CA ALA A 169 3.19 -6.26 16.77
C ALA A 169 3.70 -7.64 16.33
N LYS A 170 3.01 -8.29 15.42
CA LYS A 170 3.42 -9.58 14.84
C LYS A 170 3.16 -9.61 13.35
N LEU A 171 3.99 -10.37 12.65
CA LEU A 171 3.75 -10.67 11.23
C LEU A 171 2.81 -11.88 11.11
N TRP A 172 1.89 -11.76 10.19
CA TRP A 172 0.93 -12.77 9.84
C TRP A 172 0.95 -13.02 8.34
N SER A 173 0.55 -14.20 7.94
CA SER A 173 0.35 -14.52 6.52
C SER A 173 -1.02 -15.13 6.28
N ILE A 174 -1.56 -14.92 5.08
CA ILE A 174 -2.81 -15.50 4.61
C ILE A 174 -2.71 -15.81 3.12
N ASP A 175 -3.30 -16.92 2.68
CA ASP A 175 -3.47 -17.21 1.27
C ASP A 175 -4.51 -16.27 0.65
N ILE A 176 -4.35 -15.92 -0.63
CA ILE A 176 -5.30 -15.06 -1.36
C ILE A 176 -6.71 -15.66 -1.47
N THR A 177 -6.89 -16.92 -1.16
CA THR A 177 -8.20 -17.57 -1.05
C THR A 177 -8.92 -17.24 0.27
N GLY A 178 -8.22 -16.64 1.24
CA GLY A 178 -8.72 -16.36 2.59
C GLY A 178 -8.51 -17.50 3.59
N TYR A 179 -7.79 -18.55 3.19
CA TYR A 179 -7.45 -19.68 4.05
C TYR A 179 -5.99 -19.64 4.51
N ASN A 180 -5.64 -20.55 5.41
CA ASN A 180 -4.27 -20.75 5.91
C ASN A 180 -3.69 -19.49 6.59
N GLU A 181 -4.54 -18.72 7.28
CA GLU A 181 -4.07 -17.62 8.11
C GLU A 181 -3.20 -18.16 9.24
N LYS A 182 -1.99 -17.62 9.38
CA LYS A 182 -1.08 -18.02 10.45
C LYS A 182 -0.14 -16.90 10.86
N ARG A 183 0.21 -16.90 12.15
CA ARG A 183 1.30 -16.07 12.66
C ARG A 183 2.64 -16.60 12.15
N LEU A 184 3.52 -15.69 11.73
CA LEU A 184 4.90 -16.00 11.39
C LEU A 184 5.77 -15.89 12.65
N ASN A 185 6.62 -16.90 12.89
CA ASN A 185 7.62 -16.81 13.92
C ASN A 185 8.77 -15.96 13.39
N THR A 186 8.97 -14.81 14.01
CA THR A 186 10.14 -13.95 13.82
C THR A 186 10.92 -14.08 15.11
N GLU A 187 11.88 -14.99 15.11
CA GLU A 187 12.89 -15.07 16.17
C GLU A 187 13.94 -13.97 15.99
#